data_99f8672093b6e1ae317b95d4b404f8a8
#
_entry.id   99f8672093b6e1ae317b95d4b404f8a8
#
_cell.length_a   1.000
_cell.length_b   1.000
_cell.length_c   1.000
_cell.angle_alpha   90.00
_cell.angle_beta   90.00
_cell.angle_gamma   90.00
#
_symmetry.space_group_name_H-M   'P 1'
#
loop_
_entity.id
_entity.type
_entity.pdbx_description
1 polymer ?
#
loop_
_entity_poly.entity_id
_entity_poly.type
_entity_poly.pdbx_seq_one_letter_code
_entity_poly.pdbx_strand_id
1 'polypeptide(L)'
;KYLSIIESGLNPKAVSRARAVGLWQFMGPTGRHFGLQSDWFIDDRMDPDKATEAACKYLKELYGMFGDWELALASYNAGPGNVKKAIRRSGYKKNFWLAYPYMPRETRSYVPQFVAIIYAMNYMDEHNFYDVGEEQMMPYDTIHLDRFFNFETFANLTGICTEDLQLLNPSVQRNAVPYKGKKQIVRVPIIAKEVLVLNRFAILDSASKVGKKELEMLAKTSEGSTYGRDRIVHRVKSGDVLGSIAMRYHVRVADIRKWNNLSGNTIRVNQRLNIWLRQPAGGIPTVTASKTKPIAPLPLPGSKTYTVQEGDTLWDISRKFEGLTIDKLKSLNNLSSNKLQPGQKLIVAQ
;
A
#
# COMPACT_ATOMS: atom_id res chain seq x y z
N LYS A 1 -20.66 0.65 15.65
CA LYS A 1 -20.91 1.60 14.53
C LYS A 1 -20.36 3.00 14.79
N TYR A 2 -20.49 3.56 16.01
CA TYR A 2 -20.10 4.95 16.30
C TYR A 2 -18.61 5.24 16.19
N LEU A 3 -17.75 4.26 16.40
CA LEU A 3 -16.30 4.43 16.30
C LEU A 3 -15.84 4.78 14.87
N SER A 4 -16.44 4.17 13.86
CA SER A 4 -16.13 4.46 12.45
C SER A 4 -16.52 5.88 12.03
N ILE A 5 -17.48 6.52 12.72
CA ILE A 5 -17.80 7.94 12.50
C ILE A 5 -16.61 8.81 12.92
N ILE A 6 -16.02 8.54 14.07
CA ILE A 6 -14.86 9.29 14.59
C ILE A 6 -13.63 9.06 13.74
N GLU A 7 -13.41 7.82 13.32
CA GLU A 7 -12.20 7.44 12.57
C GLU A 7 -12.19 8.02 11.14
N SER A 8 -13.33 8.00 10.45
CA SER A 8 -13.35 8.32 9.01
C SER A 8 -14.56 9.11 8.53
N GLY A 9 -15.53 9.45 9.40
CA GLY A 9 -16.82 9.95 8.96
C GLY A 9 -17.56 8.96 8.06
N LEU A 10 -17.42 7.67 8.33
CA LEU A 10 -17.98 6.55 7.53
C LEU A 10 -17.38 6.43 6.11
N ASN A 11 -16.27 7.10 5.80
CA ASN A 11 -15.65 7.02 4.49
C ASN A 11 -14.72 5.79 4.37
N PRO A 12 -15.06 4.78 3.55
CA PRO A 12 -14.23 3.58 3.40
C PRO A 12 -12.91 3.84 2.65
N LYS A 13 -12.78 4.95 1.95
CA LYS A 13 -11.56 5.35 1.20
C LYS A 13 -10.70 6.37 1.96
N ALA A 14 -11.06 6.72 3.20
CA ALA A 14 -10.33 7.70 3.99
C ALA A 14 -8.86 7.28 4.20
N VAL A 15 -7.94 8.24 4.05
CA VAL A 15 -6.50 8.05 4.30
C VAL A 15 -5.97 9.20 5.16
N SER A 16 -5.48 8.90 6.35
CA SER A 16 -4.91 9.90 7.25
C SER A 16 -3.48 10.31 6.87
N ARG A 17 -2.98 11.41 7.45
CA ARG A 17 -1.58 11.83 7.32
C ARG A 17 -0.61 10.75 7.80
N ALA A 18 -0.99 9.97 8.81
CA ALA A 18 -0.22 8.85 9.33
C ALA A 18 -0.34 7.57 8.47
N ARG A 19 -1.10 7.62 7.35
CA ARG A 19 -1.40 6.48 6.48
C ARG A 19 -2.23 5.37 7.15
N ALA A 20 -3.05 5.72 8.12
CA ALA A 20 -4.17 4.91 8.51
C ALA A 20 -5.23 4.97 7.40
N VAL A 21 -5.89 3.85 7.11
CA VAL A 21 -6.73 3.70 5.91
C VAL A 21 -8.06 3.06 6.24
N GLY A 22 -9.10 3.55 5.55
CA GLY A 22 -10.42 2.96 5.48
C GLY A 22 -11.35 3.38 6.60
N LEU A 23 -12.51 2.76 6.62
CA LEU A 23 -13.61 3.02 7.55
C LEU A 23 -13.17 3.02 9.02
N TRP A 24 -12.22 2.13 9.35
CA TRP A 24 -11.72 1.87 10.70
C TRP A 24 -10.30 2.39 10.94
N GLN A 25 -9.76 3.16 10.00
CA GLN A 25 -8.44 3.78 10.06
C GLN A 25 -7.30 2.82 10.48
N PHE A 26 -7.27 1.63 9.89
CA PHE A 26 -6.23 0.66 10.17
C PHE A 26 -4.86 1.13 9.69
N MET A 27 -3.89 1.12 10.61
CA MET A 27 -2.48 1.17 10.23
C MET A 27 -2.07 -0.13 9.53
N GLY A 28 -1.20 -0.04 8.52
CA GLY A 28 -0.78 -1.21 7.73
C GLY A 28 -0.31 -2.43 8.55
N PRO A 29 0.55 -2.28 9.58
CA PRO A 29 0.96 -3.40 10.44
C PRO A 29 -0.21 -4.02 11.22
N THR A 30 -1.09 -3.19 11.79
CA THR A 30 -2.26 -3.64 12.56
C THR A 30 -3.25 -4.35 11.64
N GLY A 31 -3.58 -3.76 10.49
CA GLY A 31 -4.46 -4.40 9.51
C GLY A 31 -3.98 -5.80 9.10
N ARG A 32 -2.67 -5.93 8.81
CA ARG A 32 -2.10 -7.26 8.49
C ARG A 32 -2.17 -8.25 9.64
N HIS A 33 -2.02 -7.80 10.88
CA HIS A 33 -2.16 -8.67 12.06
C HIS A 33 -3.56 -9.28 12.14
N PHE A 34 -4.58 -8.52 11.78
CA PHE A 34 -5.97 -8.95 11.74
C PHE A 34 -6.43 -9.50 10.39
N GLY A 35 -5.49 -9.82 9.48
CA GLY A 35 -5.76 -10.54 8.23
C GLY A 35 -6.07 -9.65 7.03
N LEU A 36 -6.04 -8.30 7.17
CA LEU A 36 -6.25 -7.38 6.05
C LEU A 36 -5.02 -7.34 5.14
N GLN A 37 -5.20 -7.66 3.88
CA GLN A 37 -4.17 -7.60 2.86
C GLN A 37 -4.16 -6.24 2.18
N SER A 38 -2.98 -5.77 1.82
CA SER A 38 -2.81 -4.56 1.02
C SER A 38 -1.67 -4.77 0.04
N ASP A 39 -1.96 -4.59 -1.24
CA ASP A 39 -0.97 -4.62 -2.31
C ASP A 39 -1.26 -3.55 -3.38
N TRP A 40 -0.72 -3.71 -4.57
CA TRP A 40 -0.86 -2.73 -5.64
C TRP A 40 -2.29 -2.66 -6.20
N PHE A 41 -3.03 -3.77 -6.22
CA PHE A 41 -4.40 -3.87 -6.74
C PHE A 41 -5.48 -3.70 -5.67
N ILE A 42 -5.26 -4.25 -4.48
CA ILE A 42 -6.28 -4.40 -3.43
C ILE A 42 -5.75 -3.84 -2.11
N ASP A 43 -6.60 -3.10 -1.40
CA ASP A 43 -6.39 -2.75 0.00
C ASP A 43 -7.62 -3.11 0.82
N ASP A 44 -7.56 -4.25 1.53
CA ASP A 44 -8.66 -4.78 2.33
C ASP A 44 -9.06 -3.84 3.50
N ARG A 45 -8.23 -2.86 3.85
CA ARG A 45 -8.58 -1.85 4.86
C ARG A 45 -9.69 -0.92 4.40
N MET A 46 -9.89 -0.84 3.08
CA MET A 46 -10.98 -0.08 2.44
C MET A 46 -12.24 -0.94 2.20
N ASP A 47 -12.17 -2.27 2.38
CA ASP A 47 -13.33 -3.14 2.30
C ASP A 47 -14.15 -3.02 3.59
N PRO A 48 -15.41 -2.52 3.54
CA PRO A 48 -16.20 -2.28 4.75
C PRO A 48 -16.42 -3.54 5.59
N ASP A 49 -16.68 -4.70 4.96
CA ASP A 49 -16.97 -5.93 5.69
C ASP A 49 -15.72 -6.52 6.33
N LYS A 50 -14.65 -6.67 5.54
CA LYS A 50 -13.37 -7.20 6.05
C LYS A 50 -12.77 -6.32 7.13
N ALA A 51 -12.79 -4.98 6.91
CA ALA A 51 -12.25 -4.04 7.87
C ALA A 51 -13.09 -4.02 9.16
N THR A 52 -14.43 -4.16 9.07
CA THR A 52 -15.30 -4.25 10.26
C THR A 52 -15.04 -5.54 11.05
N GLU A 53 -14.91 -6.68 10.37
CA GLU A 53 -14.56 -7.93 11.05
C GLU A 53 -13.20 -7.84 11.76
N ALA A 54 -12.21 -7.25 11.10
CA ALA A 54 -10.89 -7.01 11.69
C ALA A 54 -10.97 -6.06 12.90
N ALA A 55 -11.76 -4.98 12.82
CA ALA A 55 -11.95 -4.03 13.91
C ALA A 55 -12.63 -4.67 15.13
N CYS A 56 -13.64 -5.52 14.91
CA CYS A 56 -14.28 -6.29 15.98
C CYS A 56 -13.29 -7.23 16.68
N LYS A 57 -12.44 -7.92 15.91
CA LYS A 57 -11.38 -8.79 16.47
C LYS A 57 -10.37 -7.97 17.28
N TYR A 58 -9.97 -6.81 16.77
CA TYR A 58 -9.03 -5.92 17.47
C TYR A 58 -9.61 -5.36 18.75
N LEU A 59 -10.84 -4.86 18.73
CA LEU A 59 -11.53 -4.35 19.92
C LEU A 59 -11.72 -5.45 20.97
N LYS A 60 -12.05 -6.67 20.56
CA LYS A 60 -12.16 -7.83 21.46
C LYS A 60 -10.82 -8.15 22.12
N GLU A 61 -9.71 -8.11 21.37
CA GLU A 61 -8.36 -8.32 21.91
C GLU A 61 -7.99 -7.22 22.92
N LEU A 62 -8.27 -5.95 22.58
CA LEU A 62 -8.01 -4.82 23.48
C LEU A 62 -8.84 -4.88 24.77
N TYR A 63 -10.12 -5.23 24.66
CA TYR A 63 -10.96 -5.45 25.85
C TYR A 63 -10.45 -6.60 26.71
N GLY A 64 -10.06 -7.72 26.11
CA GLY A 64 -9.43 -8.85 26.83
C GLY A 64 -8.16 -8.45 27.57
N MET A 65 -7.42 -7.47 27.04
CA MET A 65 -6.15 -7.00 27.60
C MET A 65 -6.36 -6.07 28.83
N PHE A 66 -7.40 -5.24 28.82
CA PHE A 66 -7.63 -4.22 29.84
C PHE A 66 -8.81 -4.50 30.75
N GLY A 67 -9.83 -5.25 30.29
CA GLY A 67 -11.07 -5.50 31.03
C GLY A 67 -12.00 -4.30 31.15
N ASP A 68 -11.74 -3.23 30.38
CA ASP A 68 -12.41 -1.93 30.46
C ASP A 68 -12.56 -1.37 29.04
N TRP A 69 -13.76 -0.92 28.67
CA TRP A 69 -14.04 -0.43 27.32
C TRP A 69 -13.42 0.93 27.02
N GLU A 70 -13.37 1.82 28.01
CA GLU A 70 -12.74 3.13 27.81
C GLU A 70 -11.23 3.00 27.57
N LEU A 71 -10.56 2.09 28.31
CA LEU A 71 -9.15 1.76 28.07
C LEU A 71 -8.94 1.02 26.74
N ALA A 72 -9.89 0.16 26.34
CA ALA A 72 -9.84 -0.51 25.03
C ALA A 72 -9.95 0.51 23.89
N LEU A 73 -10.90 1.44 23.95
CA LEU A 73 -11.07 2.54 22.97
C LEU A 73 -9.83 3.46 22.93
N ALA A 74 -9.32 3.86 24.10
CA ALA A 74 -8.07 4.60 24.19
C ALA A 74 -6.89 3.86 23.57
N SER A 75 -6.88 2.53 23.70
CA SER A 75 -5.84 1.66 23.10
C SER A 75 -6.00 1.49 21.60
N TYR A 76 -7.22 1.52 21.09
CA TYR A 76 -7.49 1.52 19.65
C TYR A 76 -6.81 2.71 18.98
N ASN A 77 -6.97 3.91 19.57
CA ASN A 77 -6.37 5.15 19.07
C ASN A 77 -4.85 5.21 19.29
N ALA A 78 -4.40 5.08 20.55
CA ALA A 78 -2.99 5.29 20.91
C ALA A 78 -2.08 4.07 20.73
N GLY A 79 -2.67 2.90 20.56
CA GLY A 79 -1.98 1.61 20.69
C GLY A 79 -1.84 1.15 22.16
N PRO A 80 -1.91 -0.18 22.42
CA PRO A 80 -1.94 -0.75 23.78
C PRO A 80 -0.66 -0.46 24.58
N GLY A 81 0.48 -0.24 23.93
CA GLY A 81 1.73 0.11 24.60
C GLY A 81 1.67 1.46 25.32
N ASN A 82 1.05 2.47 24.71
CA ASN A 82 0.92 3.80 25.32
C ASN A 82 -0.06 3.79 26.49
N VAL A 83 -1.17 3.06 26.36
CA VAL A 83 -2.15 2.93 27.46
C VAL A 83 -1.56 2.15 28.65
N LYS A 84 -0.83 1.04 28.40
CA LYS A 84 -0.08 0.33 29.47
C LYS A 84 0.92 1.25 30.19
N LYS A 85 1.59 2.14 29.46
CA LYS A 85 2.50 3.14 30.04
C LYS A 85 1.75 4.17 30.88
N ALA A 86 0.58 4.63 30.43
CA ALA A 86 -0.26 5.56 31.20
C ALA A 86 -0.79 4.92 32.49
N ILE A 87 -1.29 3.70 32.44
CA ILE A 87 -1.73 2.91 33.60
C ILE A 87 -0.58 2.77 34.63
N ARG A 88 0.62 2.41 34.18
CA ARG A 88 1.78 2.33 35.09
C ARG A 88 2.09 3.65 35.78
N ARG A 89 1.99 4.77 35.04
CA ARG A 89 2.23 6.10 35.59
C ARG A 89 1.15 6.58 36.58
N SER A 90 -0.08 6.07 36.44
CA SER A 90 -1.19 6.35 37.35
C SER A 90 -1.19 5.49 38.63
N GLY A 91 -0.10 4.73 38.86
CA GLY A 91 -0.03 3.80 39.98
C GLY A 91 -0.74 2.47 39.74
N TYR A 92 -0.68 1.96 38.48
CA TYR A 92 -1.26 0.69 38.04
C TYR A 92 -2.80 0.61 38.12
N LYS A 93 -3.47 1.75 38.19
CA LYS A 93 -4.93 1.80 38.24
C LYS A 93 -5.51 1.57 36.84
N LYS A 94 -6.25 0.49 36.66
CA LYS A 94 -6.96 0.14 35.42
C LYS A 94 -8.28 0.89 35.30
N ASN A 95 -8.22 2.20 35.14
CA ASN A 95 -9.35 3.09 34.94
C ASN A 95 -8.92 4.20 33.99
N PHE A 96 -9.72 4.50 32.98
CA PHE A 96 -9.41 5.50 31.96
C PHE A 96 -9.17 6.87 32.58
N TRP A 97 -10.06 7.35 33.45
CA TRP A 97 -10.00 8.70 34.03
C TRP A 97 -8.79 8.90 34.94
N LEU A 98 -8.37 7.85 35.65
CA LEU A 98 -7.15 7.89 36.46
C LEU A 98 -5.88 7.86 35.62
N ALA A 99 -5.91 7.20 34.46
CA ALA A 99 -4.80 7.15 33.52
C ALA A 99 -4.80 8.35 32.56
N TYR A 100 -5.90 9.07 32.41
CA TYR A 100 -6.13 10.19 31.48
C TYR A 100 -5.00 11.23 31.47
N PRO A 101 -4.50 11.77 32.62
CA PRO A 101 -3.43 12.77 32.59
C PRO A 101 -2.12 12.31 31.97
N TYR A 102 -1.91 10.98 31.91
CA TYR A 102 -0.70 10.36 31.41
C TYR A 102 -0.82 9.84 29.96
N MET A 103 -2.01 9.98 29.36
CA MET A 103 -2.24 9.58 27.96
C MET A 103 -1.80 10.66 26.98
N PRO A 104 -1.51 10.31 25.70
CA PRO A 104 -1.32 11.29 24.64
C PRO A 104 -2.49 12.25 24.54
N ARG A 105 -2.22 13.53 24.18
CA ARG A 105 -3.26 14.58 24.13
C ARG A 105 -4.43 14.21 23.22
N GLU A 106 -4.15 13.64 22.06
CA GLU A 106 -5.17 13.15 21.11
C GLU A 106 -6.06 12.09 21.74
N THR A 107 -5.48 11.12 22.43
CA THR A 107 -6.19 10.01 23.06
C THR A 107 -7.08 10.44 24.22
N ARG A 108 -6.70 11.52 24.91
CA ARG A 108 -7.54 12.10 25.99
C ARG A 108 -8.91 12.56 25.50
N SER A 109 -8.98 13.13 24.30
CA SER A 109 -10.24 13.59 23.69
C SER A 109 -11.02 12.47 23.00
N TYR A 110 -10.36 11.38 22.64
CA TYR A 110 -10.95 10.32 21.82
C TYR A 110 -12.14 9.60 22.48
N VAL A 111 -11.99 9.19 23.75
CA VAL A 111 -13.08 8.53 24.50
C VAL A 111 -14.23 9.51 24.77
N PRO A 112 -14.02 10.75 25.24
CA PRO A 112 -15.09 11.75 25.31
C PRO A 112 -15.80 12.01 23.99
N GLN A 113 -15.07 12.08 22.86
CA GLN A 113 -15.67 12.22 21.53
C GLN A 113 -16.54 11.02 21.17
N PHE A 114 -16.12 9.81 21.52
CA PHE A 114 -16.93 8.61 21.30
C PHE A 114 -18.26 8.68 22.06
N VAL A 115 -18.24 9.10 23.32
CA VAL A 115 -19.45 9.30 24.14
C VAL A 115 -20.33 10.40 23.54
N ALA A 116 -19.73 11.52 23.11
CA ALA A 116 -20.45 12.63 22.49
C ALA A 116 -21.15 12.21 21.18
N ILE A 117 -20.50 11.41 20.33
CA ILE A 117 -21.12 10.88 19.11
C ILE A 117 -22.27 9.93 19.42
N ILE A 118 -22.12 9.05 20.41
CA ILE A 118 -23.23 8.19 20.84
C ILE A 118 -24.40 9.05 21.30
N TYR A 119 -24.17 10.07 22.10
CA TYR A 119 -25.19 10.99 22.57
C TYR A 119 -25.85 11.68 21.37
N ALA A 120 -25.09 12.36 20.52
CA ALA A 120 -25.64 13.08 19.38
C ALA A 120 -26.48 12.19 18.44
N MET A 121 -26.01 10.95 18.18
CA MET A 121 -26.73 10.00 17.32
C MET A 121 -27.97 9.36 17.94
N ASN A 122 -28.16 9.45 19.26
CA ASN A 122 -29.37 8.96 19.94
C ASN A 122 -30.36 10.09 20.23
N TYR A 123 -29.93 11.34 20.15
CA TYR A 123 -30.74 12.52 20.43
C TYR A 123 -30.69 13.51 19.26
N MET A 124 -30.80 12.96 18.03
CA MET A 124 -30.69 13.77 16.81
C MET A 124 -31.80 14.82 16.73
N ASP A 125 -33.02 14.44 17.05
CA ASP A 125 -34.20 15.32 16.96
C ASP A 125 -34.09 16.49 17.96
N GLU A 126 -33.61 16.23 19.17
CA GLU A 126 -33.41 17.26 20.20
C GLU A 126 -32.31 18.27 19.82
N HIS A 127 -31.41 17.88 18.92
CA HIS A 127 -30.36 18.73 18.39
C HIS A 127 -30.70 19.33 17.01
N ASN A 128 -31.95 19.24 16.58
CA ASN A 128 -32.44 19.76 15.27
C ASN A 128 -31.72 19.14 14.04
N PHE A 129 -31.26 17.91 14.15
CA PHE A 129 -30.78 17.13 13.01
C PHE A 129 -31.96 16.42 12.33
N TYR A 130 -32.81 17.21 11.68
CA TYR A 130 -33.95 16.68 10.96
C TYR A 130 -33.56 16.35 9.52
N ASP A 131 -34.16 15.31 9.02
CA ASP A 131 -34.30 14.99 7.59
C ASP A 131 -32.98 15.00 6.79
N VAL A 132 -32.06 14.19 7.22
CA VAL A 132 -30.94 13.78 6.36
C VAL A 132 -31.53 12.76 5.40
N GLY A 133 -31.69 13.14 4.13
CA GLY A 133 -32.22 12.22 3.12
C GLY A 133 -31.48 10.89 3.16
N GLU A 134 -32.22 9.80 3.27
CA GLU A 134 -31.64 8.45 3.25
C GLU A 134 -30.91 8.26 1.93
N GLU A 135 -29.61 8.18 1.96
CA GLU A 135 -28.81 7.76 0.81
C GLU A 135 -29.13 6.30 0.52
N GLN A 136 -29.93 6.05 -0.51
CA GLN A 136 -30.32 4.68 -0.87
C GLN A 136 -29.06 3.91 -1.30
N MET A 137 -28.77 2.85 -0.58
CA MET A 137 -27.69 1.95 -0.95
C MET A 137 -28.00 1.32 -2.32
N MET A 138 -27.05 1.43 -3.23
CA MET A 138 -27.16 0.79 -4.56
C MET A 138 -27.38 -0.71 -4.40
N PRO A 139 -28.47 -1.27 -4.95
CA PRO A 139 -28.70 -2.71 -4.92
C PRO A 139 -27.66 -3.44 -5.76
N TYR A 140 -27.04 -4.46 -5.17
CA TYR A 140 -25.96 -5.21 -5.80
C TYR A 140 -26.15 -6.72 -5.69
N ASP A 141 -25.47 -7.44 -6.58
CA ASP A 141 -25.27 -8.89 -6.51
C ASP A 141 -23.76 -9.17 -6.43
N THR A 142 -23.37 -10.41 -6.19
CA THR A 142 -21.97 -10.82 -6.10
C THR A 142 -21.60 -11.78 -7.22
N ILE A 143 -20.40 -11.59 -7.77
CA ILE A 143 -19.80 -12.54 -8.70
C ILE A 143 -18.54 -13.16 -8.09
N HIS A 144 -18.39 -14.47 -8.23
CA HIS A 144 -17.21 -15.20 -7.83
C HIS A 144 -16.24 -15.32 -9.01
N LEU A 145 -15.04 -14.82 -8.83
CA LEU A 145 -14.01 -14.77 -9.86
C LEU A 145 -12.89 -15.76 -9.55
N ASP A 146 -12.54 -16.58 -10.51
CA ASP A 146 -11.40 -17.52 -10.49
C ASP A 146 -10.26 -17.06 -11.41
N ARG A 147 -10.32 -15.82 -11.89
CA ARG A 147 -9.41 -15.23 -12.86
C ARG A 147 -9.23 -13.75 -12.65
N PHE A 148 -8.31 -13.12 -13.39
CA PHE A 148 -8.17 -11.67 -13.44
C PHE A 148 -9.49 -11.04 -13.92
N PHE A 149 -9.79 -9.82 -13.43
CA PHE A 149 -11.02 -9.13 -13.78
C PHE A 149 -10.79 -7.62 -13.88
N ASN A 150 -11.12 -7.05 -15.03
CA ASN A 150 -11.00 -5.62 -15.32
C ASN A 150 -12.37 -4.96 -15.26
N PHE A 151 -12.53 -3.92 -14.43
CA PHE A 151 -13.79 -3.20 -14.23
C PHE A 151 -14.23 -2.45 -15.47
N GLU A 152 -13.31 -1.77 -16.17
CA GLU A 152 -13.64 -0.96 -17.35
C GLU A 152 -14.16 -1.82 -18.47
N THR A 153 -13.51 -2.96 -18.73
CA THR A 153 -13.98 -3.91 -19.75
C THR A 153 -15.33 -4.50 -19.38
N PHE A 154 -15.53 -4.85 -18.11
CA PHE A 154 -16.81 -5.37 -17.65
C PHE A 154 -17.92 -4.32 -17.75
N ALA A 155 -17.66 -3.09 -17.31
CA ALA A 155 -18.58 -1.97 -17.38
C ALA A 155 -19.04 -1.69 -18.82
N ASN A 156 -18.06 -1.61 -19.75
CA ASN A 156 -18.35 -1.39 -21.17
C ASN A 156 -19.21 -2.51 -21.80
N LEU A 157 -18.99 -3.77 -21.40
CA LEU A 157 -19.75 -4.91 -21.95
C LEU A 157 -21.15 -5.07 -21.32
N THR A 158 -21.35 -4.56 -20.12
CA THR A 158 -22.62 -4.68 -19.41
C THR A 158 -23.45 -3.38 -19.43
N GLY A 159 -22.86 -2.28 -19.92
CA GLY A 159 -23.53 -0.97 -19.97
C GLY A 159 -23.66 -0.28 -18.60
N ILE A 160 -22.91 -0.70 -17.58
CA ILE A 160 -22.90 -0.09 -16.25
C ILE A 160 -21.78 0.94 -16.12
N CYS A 161 -21.86 1.83 -15.12
CA CYS A 161 -20.79 2.76 -14.79
C CYS A 161 -19.63 2.08 -14.09
N THR A 162 -18.40 2.46 -14.43
CA THR A 162 -17.19 1.99 -13.70
C THR A 162 -17.17 2.53 -12.27
N GLU A 163 -17.70 3.74 -12.05
CA GLU A 163 -17.84 4.40 -10.76
C GLU A 163 -18.69 3.59 -9.80
N ASP A 164 -19.77 2.98 -10.29
CA ASP A 164 -20.64 2.12 -9.49
C ASP A 164 -19.89 0.87 -9.00
N LEU A 165 -19.08 0.27 -9.86
CA LEU A 165 -18.20 -0.83 -9.47
C LEU A 165 -17.16 -0.39 -8.42
N GLN A 166 -16.59 0.81 -8.56
CA GLN A 166 -15.65 1.37 -7.59
C GLN A 166 -16.32 1.71 -6.25
N LEU A 167 -17.56 2.15 -6.27
CA LEU A 167 -18.36 2.44 -5.07
C LEU A 167 -18.64 1.15 -4.30
N LEU A 168 -19.09 0.12 -4.99
CA LEU A 168 -19.40 -1.18 -4.41
C LEU A 168 -18.14 -1.96 -3.96
N ASN A 169 -16.97 -1.65 -4.54
CA ASN A 169 -15.70 -2.35 -4.26
C ASN A 169 -14.57 -1.37 -3.91
N PRO A 170 -14.69 -0.61 -2.82
CA PRO A 170 -13.74 0.46 -2.49
C PRO A 170 -12.31 -0.06 -2.22
N SER A 171 -12.15 -1.34 -1.93
CA SER A 171 -10.84 -1.98 -1.76
C SER A 171 -10.04 -2.13 -3.06
N VAL A 172 -10.71 -2.08 -4.23
CA VAL A 172 -10.07 -2.23 -5.54
C VAL A 172 -9.43 -0.92 -5.98
N GLN A 173 -8.09 -0.90 -6.16
CA GLN A 173 -7.31 0.33 -6.35
C GLN A 173 -7.05 0.70 -7.81
N ARG A 174 -7.16 -0.22 -8.76
CA ARG A 174 -6.73 -0.03 -10.16
C ARG A 174 -7.76 -0.52 -11.16
N ASN A 175 -9.03 -0.46 -10.81
CA ASN A 175 -10.14 -0.98 -11.63
C ASN A 175 -9.91 -2.42 -12.08
N ALA A 176 -9.12 -3.18 -11.31
CA ALA A 176 -8.81 -4.55 -11.65
C ALA A 176 -8.59 -5.41 -10.40
N VAL A 177 -9.09 -6.63 -10.46
CA VAL A 177 -8.92 -7.65 -9.43
C VAL A 177 -7.98 -8.72 -9.94
N PRO A 178 -6.78 -8.91 -9.32
CA PRO A 178 -5.82 -9.91 -9.76
C PRO A 178 -6.26 -11.31 -9.31
N TYR A 179 -5.96 -12.33 -10.09
CA TYR A 179 -6.11 -13.71 -9.63
C TYR A 179 -4.87 -14.14 -8.82
N LYS A 180 -5.09 -14.56 -7.59
CA LYS A 180 -4.03 -14.98 -6.63
C LYS A 180 -4.18 -16.43 -6.18
N GLY A 181 -4.72 -17.30 -7.05
CA GLY A 181 -4.94 -18.71 -6.71
C GLY A 181 -6.15 -18.96 -5.80
N LYS A 182 -6.88 -17.93 -5.39
CA LYS A 182 -8.11 -18.03 -4.58
C LYS A 182 -9.23 -17.26 -5.27
N LYS A 183 -10.46 -17.79 -5.15
CA LYS A 183 -11.64 -17.09 -5.63
C LYS A 183 -11.76 -15.73 -4.97
N GLN A 184 -12.04 -14.70 -5.76
CA GLN A 184 -12.32 -13.34 -5.31
C GLN A 184 -13.81 -13.07 -5.46
N ILE A 185 -14.38 -12.26 -4.58
CA ILE A 185 -15.77 -11.82 -4.66
C ILE A 185 -15.76 -10.37 -5.09
N VAL A 186 -16.58 -10.04 -6.11
CA VAL A 186 -16.78 -8.67 -6.57
C VAL A 186 -18.27 -8.38 -6.50
N ARG A 187 -18.63 -7.22 -5.94
CA ARG A 187 -19.99 -6.71 -5.93
C ARG A 187 -20.25 -5.99 -7.25
N VAL A 188 -21.36 -6.27 -7.88
CA VAL A 188 -21.79 -5.64 -9.14
C VAL A 188 -23.21 -5.09 -9.00
N PRO A 189 -23.54 -3.94 -9.63
CA PRO A 189 -24.91 -3.45 -9.63
C PRO A 189 -25.88 -4.53 -10.10
N ILE A 190 -27.05 -4.61 -9.48
CA ILE A 190 -28.02 -5.69 -9.76
C ILE A 190 -28.46 -5.71 -11.23
N ILE A 191 -28.46 -4.56 -11.89
CA ILE A 191 -28.83 -4.44 -13.31
C ILE A 191 -27.87 -5.21 -14.23
N ALA A 192 -26.61 -5.43 -13.82
CA ALA A 192 -25.65 -6.23 -14.59
C ALA A 192 -26.04 -7.72 -14.63
N LYS A 193 -26.92 -8.17 -13.74
CA LYS A 193 -27.34 -9.57 -13.64
C LYS A 193 -28.06 -10.05 -14.91
N GLU A 194 -28.92 -9.24 -15.48
CA GLU A 194 -29.68 -9.57 -16.70
C GLU A 194 -28.74 -9.83 -17.87
N VAL A 195 -27.76 -8.94 -18.07
CA VAL A 195 -26.76 -9.08 -19.13
C VAL A 195 -25.85 -10.30 -18.89
N LEU A 196 -25.50 -10.55 -17.62
CA LEU A 196 -24.71 -11.72 -17.26
C LEU A 196 -25.45 -13.05 -17.47
N VAL A 197 -26.75 -13.10 -17.27
CA VAL A 197 -27.54 -14.33 -17.56
C VAL A 197 -27.39 -14.74 -19.03
N LEU A 198 -27.39 -13.77 -19.94
CA LEU A 198 -27.34 -14.05 -21.38
C LEU A 198 -25.94 -14.37 -21.88
N ASN A 199 -24.92 -13.67 -21.40
CA ASN A 199 -23.57 -13.67 -21.99
C ASN A 199 -22.42 -13.84 -20.98
N ARG A 200 -22.67 -14.47 -19.84
CA ARG A 200 -21.72 -14.53 -18.71
C ARG A 200 -20.30 -14.96 -19.12
N PHE A 201 -20.19 -16.03 -19.90
CA PHE A 201 -18.88 -16.57 -20.27
C PHE A 201 -18.08 -15.58 -21.11
N ALA A 202 -18.67 -15.02 -22.16
CA ALA A 202 -18.00 -14.08 -23.06
C ALA A 202 -17.56 -12.79 -22.33
N ILE A 203 -18.43 -12.26 -21.47
CA ILE A 203 -18.16 -11.04 -20.69
C ILE A 203 -16.99 -11.28 -19.72
N LEU A 204 -17.05 -12.35 -18.92
CA LEU A 204 -16.02 -12.64 -17.95
C LEU A 204 -14.69 -13.05 -18.61
N ASP A 205 -14.74 -13.74 -19.76
CA ASP A 205 -13.53 -14.08 -20.51
C ASP A 205 -12.85 -12.82 -21.05
N SER A 206 -13.60 -11.91 -21.67
CA SER A 206 -13.08 -10.62 -22.15
C SER A 206 -12.50 -9.77 -21.01
N ALA A 207 -13.26 -9.60 -19.92
CA ALA A 207 -12.81 -8.86 -18.74
C ALA A 207 -11.57 -9.49 -18.06
N SER A 208 -11.29 -10.78 -18.30
CA SER A 208 -10.12 -11.47 -17.76
C SER A 208 -8.84 -11.27 -18.59
N LYS A 209 -8.95 -10.84 -19.82
CA LYS A 209 -7.82 -10.73 -20.76
C LYS A 209 -7.36 -9.31 -20.99
N VAL A 210 -8.31 -8.38 -21.12
CA VAL A 210 -8.01 -6.97 -21.47
C VAL A 210 -7.22 -6.28 -20.35
N GLY A 211 -6.13 -5.63 -20.73
CA GLY A 211 -5.25 -4.87 -19.82
C GLY A 211 -4.45 -5.72 -18.81
N LYS A 212 -4.66 -7.04 -18.74
CA LYS A 212 -4.04 -7.91 -17.72
C LYS A 212 -2.51 -7.83 -17.75
N LYS A 213 -1.89 -8.03 -18.91
CA LYS A 213 -0.42 -8.06 -19.04
C LYS A 213 0.20 -6.72 -18.65
N GLU A 214 -0.41 -5.63 -19.09
CA GLU A 214 0.04 -4.26 -18.81
C GLU A 214 -0.05 -3.95 -17.32
N LEU A 215 -1.22 -4.16 -16.70
CA LEU A 215 -1.44 -3.92 -15.28
C LEU A 215 -0.56 -4.80 -14.39
N GLU A 216 -0.35 -6.08 -14.74
CA GLU A 216 0.56 -6.96 -14.01
C GLU A 216 2.02 -6.51 -14.15
N MET A 217 2.43 -6.00 -15.30
CA MET A 217 3.76 -5.42 -15.52
C MET A 217 3.94 -4.16 -14.66
N LEU A 218 3.00 -3.23 -14.70
CA LEU A 218 2.99 -2.03 -13.88
C LEU A 218 3.01 -2.39 -12.38
N ALA A 219 2.22 -3.37 -11.96
CA ALA A 219 2.22 -3.85 -10.58
C ALA A 219 3.59 -4.36 -10.13
N LYS A 220 4.31 -5.11 -11.00
CA LYS A 220 5.65 -5.64 -10.70
C LYS A 220 6.73 -4.56 -10.67
N THR A 221 6.61 -3.53 -11.48
CA THR A 221 7.63 -2.48 -11.65
C THR A 221 7.40 -1.26 -10.75
N SER A 222 6.16 -1.02 -10.31
CA SER A 222 5.81 0.13 -9.45
C SER A 222 6.62 0.16 -8.15
N GLU A 223 7.03 1.37 -7.75
CA GLU A 223 7.78 1.61 -6.54
C GLU A 223 6.96 1.28 -5.28
N GLY A 224 7.53 0.49 -4.39
CA GLY A 224 6.88 0.04 -3.16
C GLY A 224 5.80 -1.04 -3.38
N SER A 225 5.63 -1.54 -4.61
CA SER A 225 4.70 -2.63 -4.85
C SER A 225 5.13 -3.91 -4.14
N THR A 226 4.15 -4.57 -3.52
CA THR A 226 4.32 -5.90 -2.90
C THR A 226 3.75 -7.01 -3.76
N TYR A 227 3.22 -6.69 -4.94
CA TYR A 227 2.59 -7.65 -5.85
C TYR A 227 3.58 -8.70 -6.36
N GLY A 228 3.25 -9.98 -6.16
CA GLY A 228 4.12 -11.10 -6.53
C GLY A 228 5.42 -11.18 -5.73
N ARG A 229 5.43 -10.67 -4.49
CA ARG A 229 6.60 -10.68 -3.59
C ARG A 229 6.26 -11.30 -2.25
N ASP A 230 7.21 -12.03 -1.67
CA ASP A 230 7.12 -12.58 -0.33
C ASP A 230 7.75 -11.64 0.70
N ARG A 231 7.10 -11.51 1.84
CA ARG A 231 7.59 -10.68 2.94
C ARG A 231 8.59 -11.43 3.80
N ILE A 232 9.76 -10.83 4.01
CA ILE A 232 10.70 -11.19 5.06
C ILE A 232 10.91 -10.03 6.03
N VAL A 233 11.40 -10.32 7.22
CA VAL A 233 11.78 -9.29 8.21
C VAL A 233 13.29 -9.30 8.39
N HIS A 234 13.93 -8.18 8.04
CA HIS A 234 15.34 -7.95 8.30
C HIS A 234 15.49 -7.22 9.63
N ARG A 235 16.34 -7.74 10.54
CA ARG A 235 16.74 -7.03 11.75
C ARG A 235 18.03 -6.28 11.49
N VAL A 236 18.00 -4.96 11.60
CA VAL A 236 19.14 -4.07 11.35
C VAL A 236 20.27 -4.40 12.33
N LYS A 237 21.45 -4.67 11.80
CA LYS A 237 22.69 -4.91 12.54
C LYS A 237 23.54 -3.65 12.60
N SER A 238 24.54 -3.63 13.49
CA SER A 238 25.55 -2.57 13.50
C SER A 238 26.28 -2.53 12.16
N GLY A 239 26.43 -1.34 11.56
CA GLY A 239 27.04 -1.14 10.25
C GLY A 239 26.06 -1.29 9.05
N ASP A 240 24.81 -1.72 9.26
CA ASP A 240 23.83 -1.77 8.18
C ASP A 240 23.40 -0.35 7.79
N VAL A 241 23.36 -0.11 6.48
CA VAL A 241 22.72 1.06 5.86
C VAL A 241 21.70 0.60 4.85
N LEU A 242 20.66 1.42 4.56
CA LEU A 242 19.60 1.03 3.62
C LEU A 242 20.15 0.59 2.26
N GLY A 243 21.23 1.21 1.79
CA GLY A 243 21.88 0.83 0.52
C GLY A 243 22.46 -0.58 0.54
N SER A 244 23.17 -0.97 1.61
CA SER A 244 23.72 -2.33 1.73
C SER A 244 22.63 -3.39 1.90
N ILE A 245 21.57 -3.06 2.64
CA ILE A 245 20.40 -3.93 2.78
C ILE A 245 19.69 -4.10 1.43
N ALA A 246 19.49 -3.01 0.68
CA ALA A 246 18.86 -3.03 -0.64
C ALA A 246 19.66 -3.91 -1.64
N MET A 247 20.97 -3.78 -1.66
CA MET A 247 21.84 -4.63 -2.48
C MET A 247 21.77 -6.11 -2.08
N ARG A 248 21.82 -6.40 -0.77
CA ARG A 248 21.75 -7.78 -0.25
C ARG A 248 20.48 -8.51 -0.68
N TYR A 249 19.36 -7.79 -0.72
CA TYR A 249 18.05 -8.36 -1.04
C TYR A 249 17.58 -8.10 -2.47
N HIS A 250 18.42 -7.50 -3.32
CA HIS A 250 18.10 -7.14 -4.71
C HIS A 250 16.80 -6.34 -4.84
N VAL A 251 16.63 -5.34 -3.96
CA VAL A 251 15.48 -4.43 -3.94
C VAL A 251 15.94 -2.98 -3.97
N ARG A 252 15.04 -2.05 -4.32
CA ARG A 252 15.38 -0.62 -4.33
C ARG A 252 15.32 -0.06 -2.91
N VAL A 253 16.20 0.90 -2.58
CA VAL A 253 16.15 1.66 -1.31
C VAL A 253 14.78 2.34 -1.15
N ALA A 254 14.25 2.90 -2.24
CA ALA A 254 12.93 3.52 -2.26
C ALA A 254 11.80 2.54 -1.87
N ASP A 255 11.88 1.29 -2.35
CA ASP A 255 10.93 0.24 -1.95
C ASP A 255 11.02 -0.06 -0.45
N ILE A 256 12.24 -0.22 0.11
CA ILE A 256 12.43 -0.45 1.55
C ILE A 256 11.84 0.72 2.36
N ARG A 257 12.07 1.95 1.93
CA ARG A 257 11.50 3.14 2.59
C ARG A 257 9.97 3.12 2.59
N LYS A 258 9.34 2.86 1.45
CA LYS A 258 7.88 2.78 1.33
C LYS A 258 7.29 1.66 2.17
N TRP A 259 7.90 0.46 2.13
CA TRP A 259 7.43 -0.69 2.90
C TRP A 259 7.49 -0.48 4.43
N ASN A 260 8.36 0.41 4.88
CA ASN A 260 8.62 0.64 6.31
C ASN A 260 8.24 2.05 6.78
N ASN A 261 7.58 2.85 5.94
CA ASN A 261 7.20 4.24 6.23
C ASN A 261 8.37 5.11 6.71
N LEU A 262 9.55 4.94 6.09
CA LEU A 262 10.73 5.73 6.44
C LEU A 262 10.72 7.05 5.67
N SER A 263 10.81 8.17 6.38
CA SER A 263 10.91 9.49 5.78
C SER A 263 12.30 9.78 5.18
N GLY A 264 13.34 9.10 5.68
CA GLY A 264 14.73 9.25 5.25
C GLY A 264 15.45 7.91 5.16
N ASN A 265 16.80 7.98 5.09
CA ASN A 265 17.66 6.79 5.00
C ASN A 265 18.16 6.31 6.36
N THR A 266 17.81 7.00 7.45
CA THR A 266 18.27 6.68 8.80
C THR A 266 17.51 5.45 9.34
N ILE A 267 18.28 4.46 9.77
CA ILE A 267 17.79 3.25 10.43
C ILE A 267 18.55 3.03 11.75
N ARG A 268 17.93 2.31 12.68
CA ARG A 268 18.49 2.07 14.02
C ARG A 268 18.86 0.60 14.19
N VAL A 269 19.94 0.31 14.90
CA VAL A 269 20.29 -1.07 15.28
C VAL A 269 19.11 -1.74 15.99
N ASN A 270 18.87 -3.00 15.67
CA ASN A 270 17.73 -3.79 16.13
C ASN A 270 16.36 -3.38 15.54
N GLN A 271 16.27 -2.36 14.70
CA GLN A 271 15.05 -2.04 13.96
C GLN A 271 14.65 -3.21 13.05
N ARG A 272 13.35 -3.53 13.01
CA ARG A 272 12.81 -4.55 12.11
C ARG A 272 12.31 -3.87 10.84
N LEU A 273 12.87 -4.28 9.69
CA LEU A 273 12.48 -3.79 8.38
C LEU A 273 11.75 -4.90 7.63
N ASN A 274 10.54 -4.59 7.13
CA ASN A 274 9.84 -5.46 6.21
C ASN A 274 10.46 -5.31 4.82
N ILE A 275 10.81 -6.41 4.19
CA ILE A 275 11.37 -6.47 2.85
C ILE A 275 10.56 -7.47 2.05
N TRP A 276 10.13 -7.09 0.84
CA TRP A 276 9.39 -7.96 -0.05
C TRP A 276 10.29 -8.42 -1.20
N LEU A 277 10.55 -9.72 -1.23
CA LEU A 277 11.38 -10.38 -2.24
C LEU A 277 10.52 -10.86 -3.40
N ARG A 278 10.99 -10.70 -4.63
CA ARG A 278 10.37 -11.37 -5.78
C ARG A 278 10.61 -12.87 -5.66
N GLN A 279 9.55 -13.67 -5.88
CA GLN A 279 9.72 -15.11 -6.01
C GLN A 279 10.55 -15.38 -7.28
N PRO A 280 11.60 -16.23 -7.19
CA PRO A 280 12.23 -16.74 -8.38
C PRO A 280 11.21 -17.58 -9.15
N ALA A 281 11.15 -17.40 -10.46
CA ALA A 281 10.35 -18.28 -11.33
C ALA A 281 10.93 -19.70 -11.23
N GLY A 282 10.37 -20.55 -10.36
CA GLY A 282 10.71 -21.96 -10.22
C GLY A 282 12.04 -22.21 -9.45
N GLY A 283 11.93 -22.68 -8.20
CA GLY A 283 13.05 -23.27 -7.45
C GLY A 283 13.64 -22.37 -6.35
N ILE A 284 13.95 -22.98 -5.23
CA ILE A 284 14.62 -22.43 -4.06
C ILE A 284 16.04 -21.97 -4.47
N PRO A 285 16.45 -20.70 -4.29
CA PRO A 285 17.81 -20.31 -4.60
C PRO A 285 18.74 -20.59 -3.44
N THR A 286 19.67 -21.48 -3.62
CA THR A 286 20.94 -21.53 -2.88
C THR A 286 21.72 -20.25 -3.19
N VAL A 287 22.13 -19.52 -2.15
CA VAL A 287 22.88 -18.28 -2.26
C VAL A 287 24.31 -18.59 -2.76
N THR A 288 24.57 -18.33 -4.02
CA THR A 288 25.94 -18.15 -4.54
C THR A 288 26.09 -16.75 -5.10
N ALA A 289 26.99 -15.98 -4.50
CA ALA A 289 27.33 -14.64 -4.93
C ALA A 289 28.00 -14.69 -6.32
N SER A 290 27.30 -14.19 -7.34
CA SER A 290 27.92 -13.92 -8.64
C SER A 290 27.93 -12.41 -8.91
N LYS A 291 29.13 -11.89 -9.16
CA LYS A 291 29.38 -10.50 -9.57
C LYS A 291 28.94 -10.33 -11.02
N THR A 292 27.81 -9.67 -11.28
CA THR A 292 27.48 -9.20 -12.63
C THR A 292 27.65 -7.69 -12.72
N LYS A 293 28.45 -7.26 -13.68
CA LYS A 293 28.69 -5.86 -14.08
C LYS A 293 27.40 -5.25 -14.65
N PRO A 294 27.18 -3.93 -14.50
CA PRO A 294 26.07 -3.24 -15.17
C PRO A 294 26.18 -3.39 -16.69
N ILE A 295 25.11 -3.81 -17.33
CA ILE A 295 25.03 -3.88 -18.79
C ILE A 295 24.79 -2.46 -19.32
N ALA A 296 25.74 -1.96 -20.11
CA ALA A 296 25.62 -0.71 -20.84
C ALA A 296 24.50 -0.82 -21.91
N PRO A 297 23.78 0.28 -22.21
CA PRO A 297 22.78 0.25 -23.29
C PRO A 297 23.43 -0.14 -24.61
N LEU A 298 22.77 -1.02 -25.36
CA LEU A 298 23.20 -1.39 -26.72
C LEU A 298 23.00 -0.18 -27.64
N PRO A 299 24.04 0.22 -28.41
CA PRO A 299 23.92 1.33 -29.35
C PRO A 299 22.96 0.97 -30.50
N LEU A 300 22.09 1.90 -30.85
CA LEU A 300 21.24 1.81 -32.03
C LEU A 300 22.11 1.87 -33.28
N PRO A 301 21.73 1.24 -34.41
CA PRO A 301 22.47 1.32 -35.67
C PRO A 301 22.64 2.79 -36.10
N GLY A 302 23.90 3.27 -36.21
CA GLY A 302 24.23 4.66 -36.59
C GLY A 302 24.74 5.55 -35.46
N SER A 303 24.67 5.14 -34.18
CA SER A 303 25.19 5.94 -33.08
C SER A 303 26.72 5.93 -32.96
N LYS A 304 27.34 7.10 -32.75
CA LYS A 304 28.78 7.20 -32.50
C LYS A 304 29.07 6.86 -31.04
N THR A 305 30.05 6.01 -30.80
CA THR A 305 30.49 5.62 -29.46
C THR A 305 31.92 6.07 -29.17
N TYR A 306 32.20 6.43 -27.92
CA TYR A 306 33.53 6.76 -27.43
C TYR A 306 33.92 5.80 -26.30
N THR A 307 35.14 5.29 -26.33
CA THR A 307 35.67 4.44 -25.26
C THR A 307 36.47 5.30 -24.28
N VAL A 308 36.03 5.34 -23.02
CA VAL A 308 36.65 6.13 -21.95
C VAL A 308 38.08 5.69 -21.72
N GLN A 309 39.00 6.65 -21.75
CA GLN A 309 40.42 6.44 -21.46
C GLN A 309 40.72 6.72 -19.98
N GLU A 310 41.86 6.27 -19.49
CA GLU A 310 42.26 6.55 -18.13
C GLU A 310 42.52 8.05 -17.93
N GLY A 311 41.86 8.66 -16.94
CA GLY A 311 41.86 10.10 -16.67
C GLY A 311 40.77 10.92 -17.34
N ASP A 312 39.96 10.34 -18.26
CA ASP A 312 38.83 11.05 -18.87
C ASP A 312 37.75 11.38 -17.86
N THR A 313 37.26 12.63 -17.94
CA THR A 313 36.05 13.07 -17.21
C THR A 313 34.88 13.29 -18.19
N LEU A 314 33.62 13.33 -17.67
CA LEU A 314 32.47 13.66 -18.50
C LEU A 314 32.60 15.02 -19.16
N TRP A 315 33.32 15.96 -18.51
CA TRP A 315 33.58 17.27 -19.05
C TRP A 315 34.55 17.22 -20.24
N ASP A 316 35.65 16.47 -20.12
CA ASP A 316 36.63 16.30 -21.21
C ASP A 316 36.00 15.65 -22.41
N ILE A 317 35.17 14.59 -22.19
CA ILE A 317 34.50 13.88 -23.27
C ILE A 317 33.45 14.78 -23.94
N SER A 318 32.69 15.59 -23.17
CA SER A 318 31.70 16.50 -23.75
C SER A 318 32.33 17.53 -24.68
N ARG A 319 33.56 17.98 -24.42
CA ARG A 319 34.28 18.95 -25.26
C ARG A 319 34.91 18.35 -26.52
N LYS A 320 35.10 17.04 -26.57
CA LYS A 320 35.63 16.33 -27.76
C LYS A 320 34.59 16.21 -28.88
N PHE A 321 33.30 16.44 -28.59
CA PHE A 321 32.21 16.29 -29.55
C PHE A 321 31.33 17.55 -29.57
N GLU A 322 31.20 18.16 -30.72
CA GLU A 322 30.45 19.41 -30.91
C GLU A 322 28.96 19.21 -30.60
N GLY A 323 28.41 20.13 -29.78
CA GLY A 323 26.99 20.05 -29.35
C GLY A 323 26.65 19.02 -28.27
N LEU A 324 27.66 18.35 -27.68
CA LEU A 324 27.46 17.36 -26.61
C LEU A 324 27.68 18.03 -25.23
N THR A 325 26.60 18.15 -24.45
CA THR A 325 26.67 18.61 -23.04
C THR A 325 26.81 17.45 -22.07
N ILE A 326 27.29 17.72 -20.85
CA ILE A 326 27.41 16.70 -19.79
C ILE A 326 26.06 16.04 -19.51
N ASP A 327 24.97 16.83 -19.46
CA ASP A 327 23.62 16.30 -19.19
C ASP A 327 23.12 15.43 -20.35
N LYS A 328 23.39 15.82 -21.58
CA LYS A 328 23.08 15.01 -22.77
C LYS A 328 23.90 13.74 -22.81
N LEU A 329 25.19 13.77 -22.45
CA LEU A 329 26.04 12.59 -22.34
C LEU A 329 25.56 11.63 -21.23
N LYS A 330 25.10 12.17 -20.09
CA LYS A 330 24.49 11.37 -19.03
C LYS A 330 23.17 10.73 -19.45
N SER A 331 22.29 11.49 -20.10
CA SER A 331 20.97 10.97 -20.52
C SER A 331 21.12 9.90 -21.59
N LEU A 332 21.99 10.07 -22.57
CA LEU A 332 22.25 9.08 -23.64
C LEU A 332 22.79 7.75 -23.09
N ASN A 333 23.49 7.79 -21.95
CA ASN A 333 24.15 6.63 -21.37
C ASN A 333 23.55 6.16 -20.03
N ASN A 334 22.42 6.72 -19.62
CA ASN A 334 21.75 6.43 -18.32
C ASN A 334 22.70 6.54 -17.12
N LEU A 335 23.60 7.55 -17.13
CA LEU A 335 24.58 7.74 -16.06
C LEU A 335 23.95 8.51 -14.89
N SER A 336 23.93 7.93 -13.72
CA SER A 336 23.45 8.53 -12.47
C SER A 336 24.55 9.27 -11.69
N SER A 337 25.82 9.16 -12.11
CA SER A 337 26.95 9.79 -11.44
C SER A 337 28.01 10.27 -12.45
N ASN A 338 28.96 11.09 -11.97
CA ASN A 338 30.07 11.60 -12.81
C ASN A 338 31.25 10.60 -12.91
N LYS A 339 31.18 9.46 -12.23
CA LYS A 339 32.28 8.47 -12.23
C LYS A 339 32.24 7.64 -13.50
N LEU A 340 33.31 7.69 -14.27
CA LEU A 340 33.56 6.87 -15.45
C LEU A 340 34.57 5.77 -15.11
N GLN A 341 34.55 4.68 -15.88
CA GLN A 341 35.55 3.61 -15.77
C GLN A 341 36.35 3.55 -17.07
N PRO A 342 37.69 3.44 -17.03
CA PRO A 342 38.48 3.18 -18.23
C PRO A 342 37.96 1.94 -18.98
N GLY A 343 37.85 2.04 -20.30
CA GLY A 343 37.26 1.00 -21.15
C GLY A 343 35.73 1.03 -21.26
N GLN A 344 35.04 1.89 -20.53
CA GLN A 344 33.59 2.07 -20.67
C GLN A 344 33.23 2.69 -22.01
N LYS A 345 32.28 2.12 -22.76
CA LYS A 345 31.79 2.70 -24.02
C LYS A 345 30.61 3.62 -23.73
N LEU A 346 30.69 4.85 -24.20
CA LEU A 346 29.65 5.87 -24.10
C LEU A 346 29.13 6.24 -25.49
N ILE A 347 27.81 6.39 -25.61
CA ILE A 347 27.15 6.94 -26.79
C ILE A 347 27.36 8.46 -26.76
N VAL A 348 27.96 9.04 -27.78
CA VAL A 348 28.32 10.47 -27.84
C VAL A 348 27.54 11.23 -28.90
N ALA A 349 26.90 10.55 -29.85
CA ALA A 349 25.92 11.10 -30.80
C ALA A 349 24.95 10.00 -31.24
N GLN A 350 23.69 10.40 -31.44
CA GLN A 350 22.64 9.61 -32.08
C GLN A 350 22.35 10.18 -33.45
#